data_f68ca0e32b824b7bacde5071be06cc9d
#
_entry.id   f68ca0e32b824b7bacde5071be06cc9d
#
_cell.length_a   1.000
_cell.length_b   1.000
_cell.length_c   1.000
_cell.angle_alpha   90.00
_cell.angle_beta   90.00
_cell.angle_gamma   90.00
#
_symmetry.space_group_name_H-M   'P 1'
#
loop_
_entity.id
_entity.type
_entity.pdbx_description
1 polymer ?
#
loop_
_entity_poly.entity_id
_entity_poly.type
_entity_poly.pdbx_seq_one_letter_code
_entity_poly.pdbx_strand_id
1 'polypeptide(L)'
;MISTAQLRVLRHFFKLARRDISVRKSRAILTIFGITIGIATLVSLMSIGLGMREQISTELNQLLGVGLLVQGSAAIDIPQAIVAEVLKVPEVDDAYPVIMLMGQTNGQPSILLGIPPGKVENYLTGLSLQEGRMLAPDDRSAIVVQDSFARNNGINVGETVSMDLAVGGRKKFVVVGTFNMAMSITGGMGNFGIVAGNLEGLQQMLDRPGFVSSVVVRVGDRDEVNTVEAGLKAMFPGARIVKEEEILQQINRIMDIINGVLLTMTSVSLIIAGLSVTNTIMMVVRERTREIGTLKSIGAKRWNVLALFLSEAGLLSLAGGISGCILGVVGTYAIKELVKGLIPIPLVVVVSPQVLGAAMVVAVSIGILAGLQPSWKGASIRPIEALRYE
;
A
#
# COMPACT_ATOMS: atom_id res chain seq x y z
N MET A 1 10.15 36.93 -17.24
CA MET A 1 9.36 36.99 -18.49
C MET A 1 10.22 36.43 -19.65
N ILE A 2 9.84 35.26 -20.17
CA ILE A 2 10.53 34.64 -21.32
C ILE A 2 10.12 35.42 -22.58
N SER A 3 11.07 35.99 -23.29
CA SER A 3 10.83 36.76 -24.50
C SER A 3 10.17 35.90 -25.59
N THR A 4 9.24 36.46 -26.37
CA THR A 4 8.58 35.80 -27.51
C THR A 4 9.57 35.25 -28.56
N ALA A 5 10.76 35.83 -28.65
CA ALA A 5 11.87 35.30 -29.46
C ALA A 5 12.43 33.98 -28.89
N GLN A 6 12.55 33.85 -27.59
CA GLN A 6 13.01 32.62 -26.92
C GLN A 6 12.03 31.48 -27.11
N LEU A 7 10.73 31.75 -27.07
CA LEU A 7 9.67 30.75 -27.31
C LEU A 7 9.68 30.23 -28.77
N ARG A 8 9.96 31.08 -29.76
CA ARG A 8 10.11 30.67 -31.17
C ARG A 8 11.35 29.79 -31.39
N VAL A 9 12.45 30.11 -30.72
CA VAL A 9 13.68 29.31 -30.77
C VAL A 9 13.47 27.94 -30.13
N LEU A 10 12.80 27.87 -28.98
CA LEU A 10 12.45 26.60 -28.31
C LEU A 10 11.54 25.72 -29.21
N ARG A 11 10.56 26.32 -29.87
CA ARG A 11 9.66 25.59 -30.78
C ARG A 11 10.38 25.02 -32.00
N HIS A 12 11.41 25.72 -32.49
CA HIS A 12 12.26 25.23 -33.59
C HIS A 12 13.16 24.07 -33.15
N PHE A 13 13.74 24.13 -31.96
CA PHE A 13 14.51 23.03 -31.37
C PHE A 13 13.66 21.80 -31.13
N PHE A 14 12.42 21.98 -30.67
CA PHE A 14 11.48 20.89 -30.50
C PHE A 14 11.12 20.16 -31.81
N LYS A 15 10.95 20.92 -32.92
CA LYS A 15 10.73 20.34 -34.26
C LYS A 15 11.94 19.57 -34.76
N LEU A 16 13.14 20.09 -34.55
CA LEU A 16 14.39 19.44 -34.93
C LEU A 16 14.61 18.15 -34.14
N ALA A 17 14.47 18.20 -32.81
CA ALA A 17 14.64 17.05 -31.95
C ALA A 17 13.64 15.91 -32.28
N ARG A 18 12.38 16.25 -32.60
CA ARG A 18 11.39 15.28 -33.04
C ARG A 18 11.75 14.58 -34.36
N ARG A 19 12.34 15.32 -35.31
CA ARG A 19 12.80 14.78 -36.59
C ARG A 19 13.99 13.84 -36.40
N ASP A 20 14.90 14.19 -35.52
CA ASP A 20 16.11 13.41 -35.24
C ASP A 20 15.82 12.08 -34.56
N ILE A 21 14.88 12.08 -33.61
CA ILE A 21 14.35 10.84 -32.97
C ILE A 21 13.76 9.89 -34.03
N SER A 22 13.12 10.44 -35.09
CA SER A 22 12.51 9.62 -36.14
C SER A 22 13.52 8.96 -37.10
N VAL A 23 14.74 9.46 -37.19
CA VAL A 23 15.79 8.93 -38.07
C VAL A 23 16.54 7.75 -37.41
N ARG A 24 16.64 7.74 -36.06
CA ARG A 24 17.42 6.74 -35.31
C ARG A 24 16.52 5.97 -34.33
N LYS A 25 15.47 5.37 -34.86
CA LYS A 25 14.38 4.74 -34.12
C LYS A 25 14.82 3.72 -33.08
N SER A 26 15.77 2.83 -33.41
CA SER A 26 16.14 1.73 -32.51
C SER A 26 16.72 2.20 -31.16
N ARG A 27 17.55 3.25 -31.18
CA ARG A 27 18.17 3.78 -29.96
C ARG A 27 17.17 4.58 -29.14
N ALA A 28 16.39 5.44 -29.81
CA ALA A 28 15.34 6.20 -29.14
C ALA A 28 14.35 5.27 -28.47
N ILE A 29 13.95 4.18 -29.14
CA ILE A 29 13.07 3.16 -28.58
C ILE A 29 13.69 2.49 -27.34
N LEU A 30 14.98 2.09 -27.41
CA LEU A 30 15.64 1.47 -26.27
C LEU A 30 15.75 2.40 -25.06
N THR A 31 16.03 3.68 -25.28
CA THR A 31 16.08 4.67 -24.20
C THR A 31 14.71 4.95 -23.62
N ILE A 32 13.70 5.15 -24.48
CA ILE A 32 12.30 5.29 -24.07
C ILE A 32 11.88 4.07 -23.26
N PHE A 33 12.19 2.86 -23.71
CA PHE A 33 11.85 1.62 -23.04
C PHE A 33 12.48 1.52 -21.64
N GLY A 34 13.76 1.90 -21.48
CA GLY A 34 14.43 1.96 -20.18
C GLY A 34 13.74 2.91 -19.21
N ILE A 35 13.37 4.12 -19.67
CA ILE A 35 12.63 5.10 -18.85
C ILE A 35 11.21 4.57 -18.54
N THR A 36 10.56 3.99 -19.53
CA THR A 36 9.21 3.41 -19.41
C THR A 36 9.15 2.36 -18.30
N ILE A 37 10.10 1.43 -18.25
CA ILE A 37 10.15 0.40 -17.20
C ILE A 37 10.34 1.04 -15.83
N GLY A 38 11.29 1.97 -15.68
CA GLY A 38 11.54 2.65 -14.40
C GLY A 38 10.32 3.43 -13.89
N ILE A 39 9.67 4.18 -14.77
CA ILE A 39 8.47 4.94 -14.41
C ILE A 39 7.25 4.05 -14.20
N ALA A 40 7.08 3.00 -15.00
CA ALA A 40 5.99 2.04 -14.81
C ALA A 40 6.09 1.33 -13.45
N THR A 41 7.30 0.91 -13.07
CA THR A 41 7.56 0.32 -11.75
C THR A 41 7.22 1.32 -10.63
N LEU A 42 7.65 2.57 -10.75
CA LEU A 42 7.36 3.62 -9.77
C LEU A 42 5.85 3.83 -9.61
N VAL A 43 5.12 3.99 -10.72
CA VAL A 43 3.66 4.20 -10.71
C VAL A 43 2.95 2.99 -10.11
N SER A 44 3.33 1.78 -10.51
CA SER A 44 2.70 0.55 -10.01
C SER A 44 2.89 0.39 -8.50
N LEU A 45 4.11 0.56 -8.00
CA LEU A 45 4.41 0.39 -6.58
C LEU A 45 3.76 1.48 -5.72
N MET A 46 3.78 2.74 -6.16
CA MET A 46 3.09 3.82 -5.43
C MET A 46 1.58 3.63 -5.41
N SER A 47 0.98 3.20 -6.53
CA SER A 47 -0.47 2.97 -6.61
C SER A 47 -0.94 1.82 -5.72
N ILE A 48 -0.16 0.73 -5.64
CA ILE A 48 -0.42 -0.39 -4.73
C ILE A 48 -0.23 0.05 -3.27
N GLY A 49 0.86 0.73 -2.96
CA GLY A 49 1.17 1.19 -1.60
C GLY A 49 0.11 2.14 -1.03
N LEU A 50 -0.36 3.10 -1.85
CA LEU A 50 -1.45 4.00 -1.45
C LEU A 50 -2.78 3.24 -1.28
N GLY A 51 -3.09 2.32 -2.19
CA GLY A 51 -4.29 1.50 -2.11
C GLY A 51 -4.33 0.64 -0.85
N MET A 52 -3.23 -0.01 -0.52
CA MET A 52 -3.12 -0.80 0.73
C MET A 52 -3.28 0.07 1.97
N ARG A 53 -2.65 1.25 2.00
CA ARG A 53 -2.77 2.17 3.14
C ARG A 53 -4.21 2.64 3.36
N GLU A 54 -4.90 3.03 2.29
CA GLU A 54 -6.29 3.48 2.35
C GLU A 54 -7.23 2.35 2.76
N GLN A 55 -7.01 1.15 2.22
CA GLN A 55 -7.77 -0.03 2.60
C GLN A 55 -7.62 -0.35 4.09
N ILE A 56 -6.39 -0.47 4.58
CA ILE A 56 -6.12 -0.79 5.99
C ILE A 56 -6.71 0.28 6.92
N SER A 57 -6.56 1.57 6.57
CA SER A 57 -7.14 2.65 7.36
C SER A 57 -8.67 2.57 7.42
N THR A 58 -9.32 2.32 6.28
CA THR A 58 -10.78 2.18 6.20
C THR A 58 -11.27 0.97 7.01
N GLU A 59 -10.58 -0.16 6.89
CA GLU A 59 -10.95 -1.40 7.60
C GLU A 59 -10.76 -1.27 9.11
N LEU A 60 -9.69 -0.62 9.57
CA LEU A 60 -9.48 -0.36 11.00
C LEU A 60 -10.52 0.59 11.58
N ASN A 61 -10.84 1.67 10.84
CA ASN A 61 -11.91 2.58 11.25
C ASN A 61 -13.27 1.87 11.36
N GLN A 62 -13.53 0.87 10.50
CA GLN A 62 -14.75 0.07 10.59
C GLN A 62 -14.76 -0.90 11.77
N LEU A 63 -13.59 -1.46 12.13
CA LEU A 63 -13.47 -2.41 13.25
C LEU A 63 -13.56 -1.75 14.61
N LEU A 64 -12.73 -0.73 14.80
CA LEU A 64 -12.55 -0.12 16.11
C LEU A 64 -13.52 1.04 16.31
N GLY A 65 -14.01 1.65 15.20
CA GLY A 65 -14.72 2.91 15.28
C GLY A 65 -13.82 3.96 15.94
N VAL A 66 -14.40 4.96 16.54
CA VAL A 66 -13.68 5.86 17.47
C VAL A 66 -13.60 5.14 18.80
N GLY A 67 -12.46 4.45 19.07
CA GLY A 67 -12.41 3.60 20.23
C GLY A 67 -11.04 3.31 20.80
N LEU A 68 -11.10 2.67 21.94
CA LEU A 68 -9.96 2.23 22.74
C LEU A 68 -10.06 0.73 22.95
N LEU A 69 -8.91 0.08 23.02
CA LEU A 69 -8.82 -1.33 23.37
C LEU A 69 -8.10 -1.45 24.72
N VAL A 70 -8.80 -1.88 25.74
CA VAL A 70 -8.20 -2.20 27.04
C VAL A 70 -7.71 -3.63 27.00
N GLN A 71 -6.41 -3.85 27.10
CA GLN A 71 -5.74 -5.15 27.05
C GLN A 71 -5.09 -5.49 28.38
N GLY A 72 -5.13 -6.75 28.74
CA GLY A 72 -4.38 -7.27 29.90
C GLY A 72 -2.91 -7.52 29.58
N SER A 73 -2.17 -7.89 30.61
CA SER A 73 -0.76 -8.29 30.51
C SER A 73 -0.57 -9.73 30.03
N ALA A 74 -1.59 -10.56 30.18
CA ALA A 74 -1.63 -11.93 29.67
C ALA A 74 -2.79 -12.15 28.67
N ALA A 75 -2.79 -13.30 28.02
CA ALA A 75 -3.74 -13.58 26.94
C ALA A 75 -5.24 -13.54 27.38
N ILE A 76 -5.53 -13.90 28.64
CA ILE A 76 -6.89 -13.85 29.22
C ILE A 76 -6.73 -13.56 30.72
N ASP A 77 -6.68 -12.31 31.10
CA ASP A 77 -6.44 -11.90 32.50
C ASP A 77 -7.29 -10.70 32.95
N ILE A 78 -8.12 -10.14 32.06
CA ILE A 78 -9.02 -9.03 32.42
C ILE A 78 -10.31 -9.58 32.98
N PRO A 79 -10.72 -9.20 34.21
CA PRO A 79 -12.05 -9.54 34.71
C PRO A 79 -13.14 -8.91 33.84
N GLN A 80 -14.09 -9.68 33.36
CA GLN A 80 -15.22 -9.19 32.57
C GLN A 80 -16.02 -8.09 33.28
N ALA A 81 -16.05 -8.11 34.63
CA ALA A 81 -16.73 -7.11 35.45
C ALA A 81 -16.24 -5.68 35.21
N ILE A 82 -15.02 -5.51 34.69
CA ILE A 82 -14.43 -4.21 34.30
C ILE A 82 -15.30 -3.44 33.30
N VAL A 83 -16.08 -4.14 32.46
CA VAL A 83 -16.99 -3.53 31.48
C VAL A 83 -18.01 -2.61 32.17
N ALA A 84 -18.55 -3.04 33.29
CA ALA A 84 -19.51 -2.25 34.05
C ALA A 84 -18.90 -0.98 34.65
N GLU A 85 -17.62 -1.01 34.99
CA GLU A 85 -16.90 0.19 35.47
C GLU A 85 -16.55 1.14 34.31
N VAL A 86 -16.15 0.58 33.16
CA VAL A 86 -15.85 1.37 31.96
C VAL A 86 -17.09 2.12 31.47
N LEU A 87 -18.27 1.49 31.51
CA LEU A 87 -19.55 2.12 31.13
C LEU A 87 -20.02 3.24 32.07
N LYS A 88 -19.35 3.44 33.21
CA LYS A 88 -19.64 4.59 34.09
C LYS A 88 -18.92 5.86 33.65
N VAL A 89 -17.95 5.78 32.75
CA VAL A 89 -17.27 6.94 32.21
C VAL A 89 -18.21 7.67 31.26
N PRO A 90 -18.51 8.96 31.48
CA PRO A 90 -19.60 9.66 30.77
C PRO A 90 -19.44 9.71 29.25
N GLU A 91 -18.20 9.72 28.77
CA GLU A 91 -17.85 9.84 27.34
C GLU A 91 -17.80 8.48 26.62
N VAL A 92 -18.13 7.39 27.33
CA VAL A 92 -18.15 6.03 26.76
C VAL A 92 -19.56 5.67 26.28
N ASP A 93 -19.72 5.47 24.99
CA ASP A 93 -20.99 5.09 24.37
C ASP A 93 -21.32 3.61 24.55
N ASP A 94 -20.32 2.74 24.36
CA ASP A 94 -20.49 1.29 24.52
C ASP A 94 -19.16 0.64 24.93
N ALA A 95 -19.23 -0.45 25.66
CA ALA A 95 -18.08 -1.27 26.01
C ALA A 95 -18.47 -2.73 26.06
N TYR A 96 -17.65 -3.60 25.47
CA TYR A 96 -17.95 -5.03 25.47
C TYR A 96 -16.68 -5.87 25.56
N PRO A 97 -16.79 -7.01 26.27
CA PRO A 97 -15.69 -7.91 26.49
C PRO A 97 -15.43 -8.78 25.26
N VAL A 98 -14.17 -9.09 25.00
CA VAL A 98 -13.74 -9.93 23.89
C VAL A 98 -12.61 -10.86 24.32
N ILE A 99 -12.70 -12.12 23.86
CA ILE A 99 -11.56 -13.03 23.84
C ILE A 99 -11.00 -13.05 22.43
N MET A 100 -9.73 -12.75 22.27
CA MET A 100 -9.02 -12.84 21.02
C MET A 100 -7.83 -13.79 21.19
N LEU A 101 -7.89 -14.94 20.50
CA LEU A 101 -6.84 -15.96 20.54
C LEU A 101 -6.35 -16.30 19.15
N MET A 102 -5.06 -16.29 19.00
CA MET A 102 -4.42 -16.88 17.82
C MET A 102 -4.39 -18.40 17.95
N GLY A 103 -4.61 -19.06 16.83
CA GLY A 103 -4.59 -20.51 16.75
C GLY A 103 -4.54 -21.02 15.32
N GLN A 104 -4.84 -22.28 15.15
CA GLN A 104 -4.94 -22.93 13.84
C GLN A 104 -6.23 -23.70 13.75
N THR A 105 -6.99 -23.47 12.69
CA THR A 105 -8.21 -24.25 12.36
C THR A 105 -7.85 -25.26 11.27
N ASN A 106 -7.95 -26.55 11.57
CA ASN A 106 -7.54 -27.62 10.67
C ASN A 106 -6.10 -27.43 10.12
N GLY A 107 -5.18 -26.93 10.96
CA GLY A 107 -3.80 -26.67 10.60
C GLY A 107 -3.54 -25.35 9.85
N GLN A 108 -4.56 -24.54 9.64
CA GLN A 108 -4.43 -23.23 9.00
C GLN A 108 -4.51 -22.10 10.02
N PRO A 109 -3.65 -21.08 9.91
CA PRO A 109 -3.65 -19.96 10.86
C PRO A 109 -5.01 -19.27 10.93
N SER A 110 -5.47 -19.00 12.15
CA SER A 110 -6.77 -18.36 12.38
C SER A 110 -6.78 -17.58 13.70
N ILE A 111 -7.64 -16.56 13.76
CA ILE A 111 -7.99 -15.87 15.01
C ILE A 111 -9.36 -16.33 15.44
N LEU A 112 -9.46 -16.78 16.68
CA LEU A 112 -10.73 -17.06 17.34
C LEU A 112 -11.15 -15.83 18.15
N LEU A 113 -12.32 -15.30 17.81
CA LEU A 113 -12.94 -14.17 18.51
C LEU A 113 -14.10 -14.70 19.37
N GLY A 114 -13.97 -14.57 20.67
CA GLY A 114 -15.08 -14.82 21.59
C GLY A 114 -15.86 -13.54 21.85
N ILE A 115 -17.10 -13.48 21.38
CA ILE A 115 -17.94 -12.28 21.43
C ILE A 115 -19.28 -12.63 22.07
N PRO A 116 -19.87 -11.72 22.87
CA PRO A 116 -21.24 -11.92 23.35
C PRO A 116 -22.22 -12.07 22.18
N PRO A 117 -23.11 -13.08 22.14
CA PRO A 117 -23.92 -13.38 20.97
C PRO A 117 -24.72 -12.19 20.43
N GLY A 118 -25.28 -11.34 21.24
CA GLY A 118 -26.05 -10.17 20.81
C GLY A 118 -25.22 -8.99 20.33
N LYS A 119 -23.87 -9.07 20.39
CA LYS A 119 -22.94 -7.96 20.03
C LYS A 119 -22.06 -8.30 18.82
N VAL A 120 -22.25 -9.47 18.19
CA VAL A 120 -21.40 -9.90 17.07
C VAL A 120 -21.45 -8.92 15.91
N GLU A 121 -22.64 -8.42 15.56
CA GLU A 121 -22.83 -7.45 14.47
C GLU A 121 -22.21 -6.07 14.80
N ASN A 122 -22.20 -5.71 16.07
CA ASN A 122 -21.60 -4.45 16.53
C ASN A 122 -20.08 -4.50 16.53
N TYR A 123 -19.51 -5.68 16.81
CA TYR A 123 -18.06 -5.89 16.83
C TYR A 123 -17.50 -6.11 15.43
N LEU A 124 -18.20 -6.84 14.59
CA LEU A 124 -17.83 -7.11 13.21
C LEU A 124 -18.72 -6.28 12.28
N THR A 125 -18.44 -4.98 12.21
CA THR A 125 -19.20 -4.04 11.37
C THR A 125 -19.20 -4.49 9.90
N GLY A 126 -20.35 -4.51 9.27
CA GLY A 126 -20.49 -4.97 7.88
C GLY A 126 -20.49 -6.50 7.72
N LEU A 127 -20.74 -7.23 8.80
CA LEU A 127 -20.92 -8.67 8.75
C LEU A 127 -22.21 -9.02 8.02
N SER A 128 -22.13 -9.87 7.04
CA SER A 128 -23.27 -10.48 6.34
C SER A 128 -23.20 -11.99 6.43
N LEU A 129 -24.26 -12.61 6.95
CA LEU A 129 -24.41 -14.06 6.94
C LEU A 129 -24.49 -14.55 5.50
N GLN A 130 -23.67 -15.55 5.15
CA GLN A 130 -23.68 -16.15 3.82
C GLN A 130 -24.41 -17.48 3.81
N GLU A 131 -24.12 -18.34 4.78
CA GLU A 131 -24.70 -19.66 4.86
C GLU A 131 -24.91 -20.07 6.32
N GLY A 132 -25.94 -20.86 6.60
CA GLY A 132 -26.25 -21.32 7.96
C GLY A 132 -26.95 -20.26 8.82
N ARG A 133 -26.53 -20.10 10.07
CA ARG A 133 -27.09 -19.15 11.04
C ARG A 133 -26.01 -18.48 11.89
N MET A 134 -26.36 -17.38 12.52
CA MET A 134 -25.51 -16.73 13.51
C MET A 134 -25.49 -17.45 14.84
N LEU A 135 -24.55 -17.08 15.72
CA LEU A 135 -24.41 -17.63 17.05
C LEU A 135 -25.63 -17.31 17.94
N ALA A 136 -26.17 -18.29 18.55
CA ALA A 136 -27.23 -18.16 19.59
C ALA A 136 -26.58 -18.10 20.98
N PRO A 137 -27.27 -17.55 21.98
CA PRO A 137 -26.79 -17.51 23.37
C PRO A 137 -26.38 -18.87 23.93
N ASP A 138 -27.11 -19.94 23.56
CA ASP A 138 -26.87 -21.29 24.04
C ASP A 138 -25.76 -22.05 23.29
N ASP A 139 -25.20 -21.48 22.27
CA ASP A 139 -24.14 -22.08 21.43
C ASP A 139 -22.77 -22.06 22.11
N ARG A 140 -22.52 -22.99 23.03
CA ARG A 140 -21.24 -23.01 23.78
C ARG A 140 -20.03 -23.52 23.01
N SER A 141 -20.26 -24.43 22.04
CA SER A 141 -19.21 -25.03 21.22
C SER A 141 -19.39 -24.77 19.71
N ALA A 142 -20.31 -23.89 19.37
CA ALA A 142 -20.55 -23.48 17.99
C ALA A 142 -19.70 -22.30 17.62
N ILE A 143 -19.31 -22.26 16.32
CA ILE A 143 -18.58 -21.15 15.72
C ILE A 143 -19.19 -20.76 14.38
N VAL A 144 -19.01 -19.49 14.02
CA VAL A 144 -19.19 -19.02 12.66
C VAL A 144 -17.82 -18.72 12.05
N VAL A 145 -17.64 -19.05 10.79
CA VAL A 145 -16.36 -19.01 10.10
C VAL A 145 -16.43 -18.02 8.94
N GLN A 146 -15.38 -17.27 8.71
CA GLN A 146 -15.29 -16.39 7.55
C GLN A 146 -15.43 -17.21 6.25
N ASP A 147 -16.33 -16.80 5.35
CA ASP A 147 -16.71 -17.54 4.15
C ASP A 147 -15.52 -17.81 3.21
N SER A 148 -14.66 -16.84 2.99
CA SER A 148 -13.44 -17.02 2.18
C SER A 148 -12.50 -18.08 2.78
N PHE A 149 -12.34 -18.09 4.10
CA PHE A 149 -11.52 -19.07 4.80
C PHE A 149 -12.17 -20.46 4.76
N ALA A 150 -13.49 -20.54 4.97
CA ALA A 150 -14.25 -21.79 4.91
C ALA A 150 -14.12 -22.45 3.52
N ARG A 151 -14.36 -21.69 2.44
CA ARG A 151 -14.24 -22.19 1.07
C ARG A 151 -12.82 -22.66 0.72
N ASN A 152 -11.82 -21.88 1.10
CA ASN A 152 -10.41 -22.19 0.79
C ASN A 152 -9.93 -23.47 1.51
N ASN A 153 -10.53 -23.80 2.63
CA ASN A 153 -10.14 -24.96 3.46
C ASN A 153 -11.16 -26.10 3.45
N GLY A 154 -12.19 -26.01 2.61
CA GLY A 154 -13.22 -27.04 2.50
C GLY A 154 -14.05 -27.25 3.76
N ILE A 155 -14.26 -26.20 4.57
CA ILE A 155 -15.03 -26.23 5.80
C ILE A 155 -16.50 -25.93 5.46
N ASN A 156 -17.41 -26.86 5.84
CA ASN A 156 -18.82 -26.73 5.55
C ASN A 156 -19.64 -26.48 6.83
N VAL A 157 -20.81 -25.85 6.66
CA VAL A 157 -21.76 -25.67 7.75
C VAL A 157 -22.24 -27.04 8.23
N GLY A 158 -22.29 -27.23 9.56
CA GLY A 158 -22.60 -28.50 10.21
C GLY A 158 -21.38 -29.39 10.51
N GLU A 159 -20.22 -29.05 9.97
CA GLU A 159 -18.98 -29.82 10.19
C GLU A 159 -18.35 -29.49 11.55
N THR A 160 -17.64 -30.48 12.11
CA THR A 160 -16.84 -30.27 13.31
C THR A 160 -15.38 -30.04 12.92
N VAL A 161 -14.87 -28.86 13.26
CA VAL A 161 -13.48 -28.48 13.02
C VAL A 161 -12.66 -28.54 14.31
N SER A 162 -11.38 -28.87 14.16
CA SER A 162 -10.41 -28.82 15.26
C SER A 162 -9.63 -27.53 15.22
N MET A 163 -9.59 -26.83 16.34
CA MET A 163 -8.76 -25.65 16.53
C MET A 163 -7.67 -25.90 17.55
N ASP A 164 -6.43 -25.66 17.17
CA ASP A 164 -5.29 -25.64 18.08
C ASP A 164 -5.08 -24.19 18.54
N LEU A 165 -5.46 -23.89 19.78
CA LEU A 165 -5.40 -22.56 20.37
C LEU A 165 -4.08 -22.36 21.10
N ALA A 166 -3.53 -21.14 21.06
CA ALA A 166 -2.33 -20.78 21.79
C ALA A 166 -2.50 -20.95 23.33
N VAL A 167 -3.76 -20.84 23.81
CA VAL A 167 -4.13 -21.10 25.21
C VAL A 167 -5.26 -22.12 25.21
N GLY A 168 -5.16 -23.15 26.04
CA GLY A 168 -6.19 -24.19 26.16
C GLY A 168 -6.03 -25.41 25.23
N GLY A 169 -5.04 -25.39 24.33
CA GLY A 169 -4.71 -26.51 23.43
C GLY A 169 -5.79 -26.81 22.38
N ARG A 170 -5.87 -28.06 21.96
CA ARG A 170 -6.82 -28.47 20.89
C ARG A 170 -8.25 -28.57 21.40
N LYS A 171 -9.14 -27.86 20.71
CA LYS A 171 -10.59 -27.87 20.98
C LYS A 171 -11.36 -28.20 19.71
N LYS A 172 -12.56 -28.74 19.85
CA LYS A 172 -13.47 -29.05 18.75
C LYS A 172 -14.66 -28.09 18.78
N PHE A 173 -15.00 -27.58 17.60
CA PHE A 173 -16.12 -26.66 17.41
C PHE A 173 -17.01 -27.11 16.26
N VAL A 174 -18.30 -26.84 16.36
CA VAL A 174 -19.26 -27.10 15.28
C VAL A 174 -19.48 -25.81 14.50
N VAL A 175 -19.32 -25.86 13.20
CA VAL A 175 -19.56 -24.71 12.31
C VAL A 175 -21.07 -24.57 12.10
N VAL A 176 -21.67 -23.48 12.57
CA VAL A 176 -23.12 -23.24 12.45
C VAL A 176 -23.47 -22.25 11.35
N GLY A 177 -22.48 -21.54 10.83
CA GLY A 177 -22.67 -20.65 9.70
C GLY A 177 -21.37 -20.09 9.19
N THR A 178 -21.45 -19.49 8.01
CA THR A 178 -20.36 -18.73 7.41
C THR A 178 -20.78 -17.26 7.24
N PHE A 179 -19.83 -16.36 7.41
CA PHE A 179 -20.05 -14.92 7.29
C PHE A 179 -19.07 -14.28 6.35
N ASN A 180 -19.52 -13.25 5.66
CA ASN A 180 -18.65 -12.35 4.95
C ASN A 180 -18.49 -11.06 5.75
N MET A 181 -17.28 -10.56 5.78
CA MET A 181 -16.97 -9.26 6.35
C MET A 181 -16.52 -8.32 5.23
N ALA A 182 -16.94 -7.07 5.33
CA ALA A 182 -16.40 -6.03 4.45
C ALA A 182 -14.87 -5.87 4.63
N MET A 183 -14.32 -6.43 5.71
CA MET A 183 -12.93 -6.36 6.09
C MET A 183 -12.08 -7.43 5.41
N SER A 184 -11.11 -6.97 4.67
CA SER A 184 -10.19 -7.82 3.91
C SER A 184 -8.80 -7.99 4.52
N ILE A 185 -8.56 -7.51 5.76
CA ILE A 185 -7.23 -7.63 6.41
C ILE A 185 -6.75 -9.08 6.46
N THR A 186 -7.68 -10.02 6.68
CA THR A 186 -7.34 -11.45 6.70
C THR A 186 -7.36 -12.11 5.33
N GLY A 187 -8.15 -11.59 4.39
CA GLY A 187 -8.10 -12.03 2.99
C GLY A 187 -6.73 -11.82 2.36
N GLY A 188 -5.90 -10.99 2.98
CA GLY A 188 -4.56 -10.67 2.57
C GLY A 188 -3.43 -11.48 3.15
N MET A 189 -3.67 -12.19 4.20
CA MET A 189 -2.67 -13.04 4.85
C MET A 189 -2.74 -14.51 4.39
N GLY A 190 -3.16 -14.76 3.16
CA GLY A 190 -3.28 -16.12 2.63
C GLY A 190 -4.41 -16.91 3.27
N ASN A 191 -4.12 -18.09 3.80
CA ASN A 191 -5.09 -18.96 4.47
C ASN A 191 -5.40 -18.55 5.93
N PHE A 192 -5.27 -17.27 6.27
CA PHE A 192 -5.57 -16.77 7.61
C PHE A 192 -7.07 -16.51 7.77
N GLY A 193 -7.70 -17.14 8.76
CA GLY A 193 -9.14 -17.07 8.96
C GLY A 193 -9.58 -16.31 10.20
N ILE A 194 -10.75 -15.70 10.14
CA ILE A 194 -11.48 -15.23 11.31
C ILE A 194 -12.58 -16.22 11.63
N VAL A 195 -12.60 -16.61 12.88
CA VAL A 195 -13.60 -17.51 13.44
C VAL A 195 -14.20 -16.82 14.66
N ALA A 196 -15.51 -16.72 14.74
CA ALA A 196 -16.19 -16.17 15.91
C ALA A 196 -16.94 -17.25 16.66
N GLY A 197 -16.83 -17.22 17.98
CA GLY A 197 -17.50 -18.13 18.90
C GLY A 197 -18.21 -17.38 20.05
N ASN A 198 -19.06 -18.07 20.76
CA ASN A 198 -19.75 -17.53 21.94
C ASN A 198 -18.74 -17.29 23.06
N LEU A 199 -18.71 -16.07 23.62
CA LEU A 199 -17.79 -15.67 24.68
C LEU A 199 -17.88 -16.59 25.90
N GLU A 200 -19.08 -16.84 26.41
CA GLU A 200 -19.28 -17.68 27.62
C GLU A 200 -18.86 -19.14 27.37
N GLY A 201 -19.16 -19.66 26.18
CA GLY A 201 -18.72 -21.00 25.78
C GLY A 201 -17.20 -21.11 25.77
N LEU A 202 -16.49 -20.09 25.22
CA LEU A 202 -15.03 -20.04 25.19
C LEU A 202 -14.44 -19.91 26.59
N GLN A 203 -15.01 -19.05 27.45
CA GLN A 203 -14.54 -18.89 28.84
C GLN A 203 -14.61 -20.25 29.60
N GLN A 204 -15.66 -21.00 29.39
CA GLN A 204 -15.80 -22.36 30.01
C GLN A 204 -14.80 -23.35 29.41
N MET A 205 -14.65 -23.37 28.07
CA MET A 205 -13.70 -24.26 27.39
C MET A 205 -12.25 -24.01 27.75
N LEU A 206 -11.92 -22.76 28.08
CA LEU A 206 -10.56 -22.33 28.44
C LEU A 206 -10.28 -22.36 29.93
N ASP A 207 -11.25 -22.79 30.73
CA ASP A 207 -11.22 -22.81 32.21
C ASP A 207 -10.89 -21.42 32.80
N ARG A 208 -11.48 -20.38 32.20
CA ARG A 208 -11.31 -18.98 32.59
C ARG A 208 -12.66 -18.23 32.65
N PRO A 209 -13.61 -18.72 33.46
CA PRO A 209 -14.92 -18.08 33.57
C PRO A 209 -14.81 -16.65 34.11
N GLY A 210 -15.47 -15.70 33.44
CA GLY A 210 -15.48 -14.30 33.84
C GLY A 210 -14.19 -13.51 33.48
N PHE A 211 -13.27 -14.10 32.73
CA PHE A 211 -12.08 -13.41 32.26
C PHE A 211 -12.09 -13.28 30.72
N VAL A 212 -11.50 -12.17 30.22
CA VAL A 212 -11.40 -11.86 28.81
C VAL A 212 -9.99 -11.38 28.44
N SER A 213 -9.68 -11.36 27.16
CA SER A 213 -8.38 -10.88 26.69
C SER A 213 -8.35 -9.36 26.54
N SER A 214 -9.49 -8.77 26.20
CA SER A 214 -9.61 -7.34 25.95
C SER A 214 -11.02 -6.84 26.18
N VAL A 215 -11.14 -5.54 26.45
CA VAL A 215 -12.43 -4.83 26.40
C VAL A 215 -12.33 -3.78 25.31
N VAL A 216 -13.27 -3.82 24.38
CA VAL A 216 -13.42 -2.77 23.36
C VAL A 216 -14.28 -1.67 23.96
N VAL A 217 -13.81 -0.44 23.89
CA VAL A 217 -14.48 0.73 24.40
C VAL A 217 -14.75 1.66 23.22
N ARG A 218 -16.00 2.02 22.98
CA ARG A 218 -16.40 2.99 21.98
C ARG A 218 -16.64 4.36 22.63
N VAL A 219 -16.11 5.40 21.99
CA VAL A 219 -16.23 6.79 22.41
C VAL A 219 -17.02 7.54 21.36
N GLY A 220 -17.92 8.42 21.76
CA GLY A 220 -18.80 9.16 20.84
C GLY A 220 -18.05 10.16 19.96
N ASP A 221 -17.05 10.83 20.51
CA ASP A 221 -16.26 11.83 19.81
C ASP A 221 -14.76 11.52 19.89
N ARG A 222 -14.06 11.78 18.80
CA ARG A 222 -12.59 11.63 18.71
C ARG A 222 -11.85 12.54 19.69
N ASP A 223 -12.39 13.71 19.96
CA ASP A 223 -11.76 14.69 20.87
C ASP A 223 -11.78 14.19 22.32
N GLU A 224 -12.72 13.31 22.68
CA GLU A 224 -12.89 12.76 24.02
C GLU A 224 -12.01 11.51 24.29
N VAL A 225 -11.46 10.90 23.25
CA VAL A 225 -10.64 9.67 23.36
C VAL A 225 -9.49 9.83 24.35
N ASN A 226 -8.82 10.99 24.37
CA ASN A 226 -7.71 11.25 25.28
C ASN A 226 -8.18 11.38 26.75
N THR A 227 -9.37 11.94 26.97
CA THR A 227 -9.99 12.09 28.29
C THR A 227 -10.38 10.70 28.83
N VAL A 228 -11.03 9.91 28.00
CA VAL A 228 -11.42 8.50 28.34
C VAL A 228 -10.17 7.67 28.60
N GLU A 229 -9.12 7.77 27.77
CA GLU A 229 -7.85 7.08 28.00
C GLU A 229 -7.24 7.40 29.36
N ALA A 230 -7.17 8.70 29.71
CA ALA A 230 -6.63 9.14 31.00
C ALA A 230 -7.46 8.61 32.17
N GLY A 231 -8.80 8.63 32.05
CA GLY A 231 -9.71 8.06 33.03
C GLY A 231 -9.52 6.55 33.21
N LEU A 232 -9.44 5.83 32.11
CA LEU A 232 -9.22 4.37 32.13
C LEU A 232 -7.85 3.99 32.69
N LYS A 233 -6.78 4.75 32.37
CA LYS A 233 -5.44 4.54 32.97
C LYS A 233 -5.43 4.77 34.47
N ALA A 234 -6.17 5.76 34.97
CA ALA A 234 -6.30 6.02 36.39
C ALA A 234 -7.09 4.90 37.10
N MET A 235 -8.13 4.38 36.46
CA MET A 235 -8.96 3.29 37.01
C MET A 235 -8.24 1.93 36.97
N PHE A 236 -7.45 1.67 35.93
CA PHE A 236 -6.80 0.39 35.66
C PHE A 236 -5.30 0.55 35.37
N PRO A 237 -4.44 0.87 36.38
CA PRO A 237 -3.02 1.14 36.18
C PRO A 237 -2.21 -0.01 35.61
N GLY A 238 -2.73 -1.26 35.69
CA GLY A 238 -2.09 -2.46 35.15
C GLY A 238 -2.53 -2.85 33.76
N ALA A 239 -3.55 -2.18 33.20
CA ALA A 239 -4.04 -2.47 31.86
C ALA A 239 -3.31 -1.66 30.80
N ARG A 240 -3.06 -2.27 29.66
CA ARG A 240 -2.57 -1.57 28.48
C ARG A 240 -3.74 -1.02 27.69
N ILE A 241 -3.83 0.29 27.59
CA ILE A 241 -4.85 0.95 26.78
C ILE A 241 -4.23 1.31 25.43
N VAL A 242 -4.79 0.78 24.37
CA VAL A 242 -4.32 0.96 22.98
C VAL A 242 -5.37 1.78 22.24
N LYS A 243 -4.96 2.91 21.69
CA LYS A 243 -5.81 3.73 20.83
C LYS A 243 -5.78 3.24 19.39
N GLU A 244 -6.87 3.46 18.67
CA GLU A 244 -6.92 3.26 17.21
C GLU A 244 -5.72 3.93 16.52
N GLU A 245 -5.40 5.16 16.93
CA GLU A 245 -4.28 5.93 16.38
C GLU A 245 -2.92 5.24 16.55
N GLU A 246 -2.68 4.55 17.68
CA GLU A 246 -1.43 3.82 17.92
C GLU A 246 -1.29 2.62 16.96
N ILE A 247 -2.40 1.92 16.71
CA ILE A 247 -2.44 0.80 15.76
C ILE A 247 -2.19 1.34 14.35
N LEU A 248 -2.86 2.42 13.96
CA LEU A 248 -2.65 3.08 12.67
C LEU A 248 -1.21 3.56 12.49
N GLN A 249 -0.61 4.16 13.52
CA GLN A 249 0.79 4.59 13.49
C GLN A 249 1.76 3.40 13.33
N GLN A 250 1.49 2.27 13.98
CA GLN A 250 2.31 1.07 13.84
C GLN A 250 2.21 0.49 12.44
N ILE A 251 1.02 0.43 11.87
CA ILE A 251 0.78 -0.02 10.49
C ILE A 251 1.44 0.94 9.49
N ASN A 252 1.25 2.25 9.66
CA ASN A 252 1.91 3.24 8.82
C ASN A 252 3.43 3.09 8.84
N ARG A 253 4.02 2.80 9.99
CA ARG A 253 5.47 2.57 10.13
C ARG A 253 5.93 1.34 9.34
N ILE A 254 5.15 0.25 9.37
CA ILE A 254 5.42 -0.94 8.56
C ILE A 254 5.29 -0.60 7.05
N MET A 255 4.25 0.13 6.68
CA MET A 255 4.05 0.58 5.29
C MET A 255 5.18 1.50 4.82
N ASP A 256 5.68 2.39 5.67
CA ASP A 256 6.81 3.26 5.33
C ASP A 256 8.11 2.47 5.12
N ILE A 257 8.34 1.40 5.90
CA ILE A 257 9.47 0.49 5.68
C ILE A 257 9.32 -0.23 4.33
N ILE A 258 8.14 -0.79 4.04
CA ILE A 258 7.87 -1.46 2.76
C ILE A 258 8.07 -0.48 1.60
N ASN A 259 7.49 0.72 1.68
CA ASN A 259 7.65 1.76 0.68
C ASN A 259 9.12 2.17 0.51
N GLY A 260 9.90 2.24 1.58
CA GLY A 260 11.33 2.51 1.54
C GLY A 260 12.11 1.44 0.74
N VAL A 261 11.82 0.17 0.98
CA VAL A 261 12.41 -0.94 0.20
C VAL A 261 12.03 -0.86 -1.27
N LEU A 262 10.74 -0.64 -1.56
CA LEU A 262 10.23 -0.51 -2.93
C LEU A 262 10.84 0.71 -3.64
N LEU A 263 10.99 1.83 -2.95
CA LEU A 263 11.62 3.03 -3.48
C LEU A 263 13.10 2.79 -3.80
N THR A 264 13.80 2.02 -2.97
CA THR A 264 15.19 1.64 -3.23
C THR A 264 15.32 0.81 -4.51
N MET A 265 14.46 -0.18 -4.71
CA MET A 265 14.42 -0.98 -5.93
C MET A 265 14.09 -0.12 -7.16
N THR A 266 13.13 0.78 -7.03
CA THR A 266 12.76 1.71 -8.09
C THR A 266 13.90 2.66 -8.43
N SER A 267 14.66 3.12 -7.44
CA SER A 267 15.82 4.00 -7.64
C SER A 267 16.90 3.35 -8.52
N VAL A 268 17.14 2.05 -8.34
CA VAL A 268 18.07 1.30 -9.22
C VAL A 268 17.58 1.33 -10.67
N SER A 269 16.30 1.08 -10.90
CA SER A 269 15.71 1.14 -12.25
C SER A 269 15.81 2.55 -12.87
N LEU A 270 15.61 3.59 -12.07
CA LEU A 270 15.74 4.99 -12.51
C LEU A 270 17.19 5.37 -12.82
N ILE A 271 18.17 4.86 -12.08
CA ILE A 271 19.60 5.03 -12.37
C ILE A 271 19.93 4.39 -13.73
N ILE A 272 19.46 3.18 -13.99
CA ILE A 272 19.67 2.49 -15.28
C ILE A 272 19.04 3.31 -16.42
N ALA A 273 17.84 3.83 -16.23
CA ALA A 273 17.19 4.72 -17.19
C ALA A 273 18.02 5.98 -17.46
N GLY A 274 18.54 6.62 -16.41
CA GLY A 274 19.43 7.78 -16.51
C GLY A 274 20.72 7.47 -17.30
N LEU A 275 21.36 6.33 -17.02
CA LEU A 275 22.54 5.89 -17.77
C LEU A 275 22.23 5.66 -19.25
N SER A 276 21.06 5.11 -19.56
CA SER A 276 20.59 4.93 -20.95
C SER A 276 20.45 6.27 -21.67
N VAL A 277 19.86 7.27 -21.02
CA VAL A 277 19.78 8.65 -21.55
C VAL A 277 21.17 9.24 -21.77
N THR A 278 22.05 9.14 -20.76
CA THR A 278 23.44 9.65 -20.86
C THR A 278 24.17 9.04 -22.06
N ASN A 279 24.11 7.72 -22.21
CA ASN A 279 24.74 7.01 -23.31
C ASN A 279 24.18 7.46 -24.68
N THR A 280 22.85 7.58 -24.77
CA THR A 280 22.19 7.98 -26.01
C THR A 280 22.58 9.40 -26.41
N ILE A 281 22.51 10.38 -25.49
CA ILE A 281 22.88 11.76 -25.78
C ILE A 281 24.40 11.90 -26.08
N MET A 282 25.25 11.17 -25.34
CA MET A 282 26.69 11.15 -25.60
C MET A 282 27.00 10.69 -27.04
N MET A 283 26.30 9.67 -27.50
CA MET A 283 26.47 9.13 -28.85
C MET A 283 25.97 10.12 -29.91
N VAL A 284 24.78 10.71 -29.67
CA VAL A 284 24.22 11.75 -30.54
C VAL A 284 25.20 12.94 -30.68
N VAL A 285 25.79 13.39 -29.57
CA VAL A 285 26.80 14.46 -29.57
C VAL A 285 28.01 14.09 -30.42
N ARG A 286 28.54 12.86 -30.28
CA ARG A 286 29.68 12.37 -31.06
C ARG A 286 29.37 12.32 -32.56
N GLU A 287 28.21 11.79 -32.95
CA GLU A 287 27.81 11.66 -34.35
C GLU A 287 27.50 12.99 -35.00
N ARG A 288 27.11 14.01 -34.23
CA ARG A 288 26.77 15.35 -34.73
C ARG A 288 27.87 16.39 -34.46
N THR A 289 29.08 15.93 -34.14
CA THR A 289 30.23 16.84 -33.83
C THR A 289 30.46 17.85 -34.92
N ARG A 290 30.43 17.44 -36.20
CA ARG A 290 30.64 18.32 -37.36
C ARG A 290 29.50 19.35 -37.53
N GLU A 291 28.25 18.94 -37.31
CA GLU A 291 27.09 19.86 -37.30
C GLU A 291 27.21 20.92 -36.21
N ILE A 292 27.64 20.50 -34.99
CA ILE A 292 27.90 21.40 -33.87
C ILE A 292 28.98 22.40 -34.22
N GLY A 293 30.06 21.96 -34.89
CA GLY A 293 31.12 22.81 -35.36
C GLY A 293 30.60 23.87 -36.33
N THR A 294 29.82 23.48 -37.34
CA THR A 294 29.20 24.37 -38.33
C THR A 294 28.26 25.37 -37.65
N LEU A 295 27.38 24.93 -36.75
CA LEU A 295 26.47 25.83 -36.02
C LEU A 295 27.24 26.89 -35.23
N LYS A 296 28.33 26.50 -34.58
CA LYS A 296 29.17 27.43 -33.82
C LYS A 296 29.98 28.40 -34.72
N SER A 297 30.41 27.95 -35.89
CA SER A 297 31.08 28.80 -36.87
C SER A 297 30.19 29.92 -37.40
N ILE A 298 28.86 29.68 -37.47
CA ILE A 298 27.82 30.65 -37.86
C ILE A 298 27.36 31.51 -36.65
N GLY A 299 27.98 31.34 -35.44
CA GLY A 299 27.73 32.19 -34.29
C GLY A 299 26.77 31.60 -33.23
N ALA A 300 26.44 30.31 -33.27
CA ALA A 300 25.64 29.66 -32.21
C ALA A 300 26.38 29.69 -30.86
N LYS A 301 25.73 30.22 -29.83
CA LYS A 301 26.25 30.25 -28.46
C LYS A 301 26.23 28.85 -27.82
N ARG A 302 27.09 28.61 -26.84
CA ARG A 302 27.14 27.35 -26.08
C ARG A 302 25.77 26.95 -25.51
N TRP A 303 24.99 27.92 -25.03
CA TRP A 303 23.64 27.68 -24.51
C TRP A 303 22.66 27.16 -25.56
N ASN A 304 22.81 27.55 -26.82
CA ASN A 304 21.93 27.09 -27.90
C ASN A 304 22.16 25.60 -28.18
N VAL A 305 23.43 25.17 -28.18
CA VAL A 305 23.82 23.76 -28.36
C VAL A 305 23.38 22.93 -27.14
N LEU A 306 23.60 23.46 -25.92
CA LEU A 306 23.15 22.82 -24.68
C LEU A 306 21.64 22.63 -24.68
N ALA A 307 20.88 23.69 -24.99
CA ALA A 307 19.41 23.64 -25.03
C ALA A 307 18.88 22.65 -26.07
N LEU A 308 19.58 22.51 -27.22
CA LEU A 308 19.19 21.52 -28.24
C LEU A 308 19.24 20.10 -27.71
N PHE A 309 20.35 19.68 -27.09
CA PHE A 309 20.51 18.32 -26.60
C PHE A 309 19.67 18.07 -25.31
N LEU A 310 19.53 19.08 -24.45
CA LEU A 310 18.61 18.94 -23.28
C LEU A 310 17.16 18.85 -23.72
N SER A 311 16.75 19.54 -24.78
CA SER A 311 15.38 19.38 -25.30
C SER A 311 15.17 17.99 -25.91
N GLU A 312 16.20 17.39 -26.53
CA GLU A 312 16.13 16.01 -27.02
C GLU A 312 16.03 14.99 -25.87
N ALA A 313 16.88 15.14 -24.83
CA ALA A 313 16.79 14.32 -23.62
C ALA A 313 15.43 14.47 -22.92
N GLY A 314 14.91 15.69 -22.81
CA GLY A 314 13.60 15.98 -22.26
C GLY A 314 12.46 15.34 -23.04
N LEU A 315 12.53 15.35 -24.38
CA LEU A 315 11.54 14.69 -25.23
C LEU A 315 11.53 13.16 -25.07
N LEU A 316 12.71 12.55 -25.05
CA LEU A 316 12.86 11.10 -24.81
C LEU A 316 12.27 10.73 -23.46
N SER A 317 12.54 11.55 -22.44
CA SER A 317 12.04 11.32 -21.07
C SER A 317 10.54 11.58 -20.93
N LEU A 318 10.01 12.57 -21.65
CA LEU A 318 8.58 12.82 -21.71
C LEU A 318 7.84 11.65 -22.37
N ALA A 319 8.36 11.16 -23.49
CA ALA A 319 7.79 9.99 -24.16
C ALA A 319 7.87 8.74 -23.29
N GLY A 320 9.04 8.49 -22.65
CA GLY A 320 9.22 7.40 -21.71
C GLY A 320 8.35 7.54 -20.46
N GLY A 321 8.18 8.75 -19.94
CA GLY A 321 7.31 9.05 -18.82
C GLY A 321 5.83 8.78 -19.12
N ILE A 322 5.33 9.24 -20.26
CA ILE A 322 3.93 9.00 -20.69
C ILE A 322 3.69 7.51 -20.88
N SER A 323 4.55 6.83 -21.65
CA SER A 323 4.41 5.38 -21.83
C SER A 323 4.59 4.60 -20.53
N GLY A 324 5.47 5.07 -19.63
CA GLY A 324 5.66 4.51 -18.30
C GLY A 324 4.43 4.67 -17.40
N CYS A 325 3.79 5.82 -17.40
CA CYS A 325 2.52 6.02 -16.68
C CYS A 325 1.43 5.09 -17.20
N ILE A 326 1.28 4.98 -18.52
CA ILE A 326 0.28 4.07 -19.13
C ILE A 326 0.56 2.62 -18.76
N LEU A 327 1.80 2.15 -18.97
CA LEU A 327 2.19 0.78 -18.64
C LEU A 327 2.17 0.52 -17.14
N GLY A 328 2.48 1.51 -16.29
CA GLY A 328 2.38 1.41 -14.86
C GLY A 328 0.95 1.21 -14.39
N VAL A 329 0.00 1.99 -14.92
CA VAL A 329 -1.43 1.81 -14.62
C VAL A 329 -1.93 0.45 -15.10
N VAL A 330 -1.68 0.09 -16.37
CA VAL A 330 -2.07 -1.20 -16.93
C VAL A 330 -1.43 -2.35 -16.15
N GLY A 331 -0.13 -2.25 -15.83
CA GLY A 331 0.60 -3.24 -15.05
C GLY A 331 0.02 -3.42 -13.65
N THR A 332 -0.37 -2.33 -12.99
CA THR A 332 -1.01 -2.40 -11.66
C THR A 332 -2.33 -3.17 -11.70
N TYR A 333 -3.18 -2.90 -12.70
CA TYR A 333 -4.42 -3.66 -12.88
C TYR A 333 -4.16 -5.11 -13.29
N ALA A 334 -3.16 -5.37 -14.11
CA ALA A 334 -2.76 -6.73 -14.48
C ALA A 334 -2.25 -7.52 -13.26
N ILE A 335 -1.43 -6.90 -12.40
CA ILE A 335 -0.99 -7.50 -11.14
C ILE A 335 -2.18 -7.79 -10.23
N LYS A 336 -3.12 -6.84 -10.10
CA LYS A 336 -4.34 -7.03 -9.32
C LYS A 336 -5.13 -8.27 -9.76
N GLU A 337 -5.37 -8.43 -11.07
CA GLU A 337 -6.11 -9.58 -11.59
C GLU A 337 -5.33 -10.90 -11.46
N LEU A 338 -4.01 -10.87 -11.68
CA LEU A 338 -3.14 -12.04 -11.54
C LEU A 338 -3.09 -12.52 -10.08
N VAL A 339 -2.98 -11.59 -9.14
CA VAL A 339 -2.88 -11.88 -7.71
C VAL A 339 -4.21 -12.34 -7.13
N LYS A 340 -5.36 -11.88 -7.68
CA LYS A 340 -6.69 -12.28 -7.28
C LYS A 340 -6.94 -13.80 -7.35
N GLY A 341 -6.23 -14.51 -8.25
CA GLY A 341 -6.29 -15.97 -8.35
C GLY A 341 -5.27 -16.72 -7.48
N LEU A 342 -4.22 -16.02 -7.01
CA LEU A 342 -3.11 -16.61 -6.27
C LEU A 342 -3.19 -16.32 -4.77
N ILE A 343 -3.70 -15.15 -4.42
CA ILE A 343 -3.81 -14.68 -3.04
C ILE A 343 -5.21 -14.09 -2.87
N PRO A 344 -5.98 -14.52 -1.88
CA PRO A 344 -7.35 -14.02 -1.64
C PRO A 344 -7.36 -12.61 -1.00
N ILE A 345 -6.38 -11.76 -1.35
CA ILE A 345 -6.34 -10.35 -0.96
C ILE A 345 -7.02 -9.54 -2.06
N PRO A 346 -8.07 -8.79 -1.80
CA PRO A 346 -8.50 -7.74 -2.69
C PRO A 346 -7.44 -6.62 -2.65
N LEU A 347 -6.49 -6.66 -3.58
CA LEU A 347 -5.58 -5.54 -3.78
C LEU A 347 -6.41 -4.33 -4.24
N VAL A 348 -6.59 -3.37 -3.33
CA VAL A 348 -7.14 -2.07 -3.68
C VAL A 348 -6.04 -1.27 -4.37
N VAL A 349 -6.31 -0.86 -5.58
CA VAL A 349 -5.40 -0.05 -6.39
C VAL A 349 -5.96 1.37 -6.44
N VAL A 350 -5.17 2.33 -5.96
CA VAL A 350 -5.52 3.75 -6.02
C VAL A 350 -4.58 4.44 -6.99
N VAL A 351 -5.05 4.71 -8.20
CA VAL A 351 -4.32 5.52 -9.18
C VAL A 351 -4.69 6.98 -8.97
N SER A 352 -3.85 7.69 -8.22
CA SER A 352 -4.06 9.12 -7.98
C SER A 352 -3.41 9.97 -9.09
N PRO A 353 -4.05 11.06 -9.55
CA PRO A 353 -3.43 12.03 -10.44
C PRO A 353 -2.11 12.61 -9.88
N GLN A 354 -1.98 12.67 -8.57
CA GLN A 354 -0.77 13.12 -7.89
C GLN A 354 0.41 12.17 -8.14
N VAL A 355 0.17 10.84 -8.13
CA VAL A 355 1.18 9.83 -8.44
C VAL A 355 1.64 9.96 -9.88
N LEU A 356 0.71 10.12 -10.82
CA LEU A 356 1.05 10.29 -12.23
C LEU A 356 1.83 11.59 -12.48
N GLY A 357 1.42 12.69 -11.82
CA GLY A 357 2.14 13.96 -11.88
C GLY A 357 3.55 13.87 -11.32
N ALA A 358 3.72 13.26 -10.14
CA ALA A 358 5.02 13.04 -9.53
C ALA A 358 5.92 12.15 -10.41
N ALA A 359 5.39 11.07 -10.97
CA ALA A 359 6.11 10.19 -11.88
C ALA A 359 6.59 10.93 -13.15
N MET A 360 5.76 11.81 -13.72
CA MET A 360 6.14 12.65 -14.86
C MET A 360 7.24 13.64 -14.50
N VAL A 361 7.17 14.28 -13.34
CA VAL A 361 8.23 15.18 -12.85
C VAL A 361 9.54 14.42 -12.69
N VAL A 362 9.50 13.23 -12.09
CA VAL A 362 10.68 12.37 -11.93
C VAL A 362 11.26 11.96 -13.28
N ALA A 363 10.41 11.53 -14.24
CA ALA A 363 10.86 11.16 -15.59
C ALA A 363 11.62 12.30 -16.30
N VAL A 364 11.03 13.49 -16.31
CA VAL A 364 11.64 14.66 -16.95
C VAL A 364 12.91 15.09 -16.22
N SER A 365 12.92 15.07 -14.89
CA SER A 365 14.09 15.42 -14.09
C SER A 365 15.26 14.48 -14.37
N ILE A 366 15.03 13.17 -14.43
CA ILE A 366 16.07 12.20 -14.77
C ILE A 366 16.63 12.46 -16.16
N GLY A 367 15.76 12.70 -17.15
CA GLY A 367 16.21 12.98 -18.49
C GLY A 367 17.08 14.24 -18.59
N ILE A 368 16.67 15.31 -17.92
CA ILE A 368 17.44 16.56 -17.90
C ILE A 368 18.77 16.36 -17.17
N LEU A 369 18.77 15.74 -15.99
CA LEU A 369 19.98 15.52 -15.19
C LEU A 369 20.96 14.58 -15.92
N ALA A 370 20.46 13.47 -16.45
CA ALA A 370 21.27 12.50 -17.20
C ALA A 370 21.80 13.06 -18.52
N GLY A 371 21.01 13.91 -19.20
CA GLY A 371 21.39 14.58 -20.41
C GLY A 371 22.36 15.76 -20.21
N LEU A 372 22.47 16.31 -19.00
CA LEU A 372 23.19 17.52 -18.71
C LEU A 372 24.70 17.40 -19.03
N GLN A 373 25.34 16.33 -18.51
CA GLN A 373 26.77 16.11 -18.70
C GLN A 373 27.16 15.94 -20.17
N PRO A 374 26.53 15.05 -20.96
CA PRO A 374 26.88 14.90 -22.37
C PRO A 374 26.56 16.14 -23.21
N SER A 375 25.43 16.80 -22.91
CA SER A 375 25.07 18.06 -23.60
C SER A 375 26.05 19.16 -23.32
N TRP A 376 26.57 19.29 -22.11
CA TRP A 376 27.62 20.25 -21.75
C TRP A 376 28.94 19.96 -22.49
N LYS A 377 29.34 18.68 -22.57
CA LYS A 377 30.53 18.29 -23.36
C LYS A 377 30.36 18.67 -24.82
N GLY A 378 29.21 18.38 -25.45
CA GLY A 378 28.90 18.78 -26.81
C GLY A 378 28.94 20.30 -27.01
N ALA A 379 28.35 21.06 -26.08
CA ALA A 379 28.39 22.52 -26.11
C ALA A 379 29.77 23.10 -25.90
N SER A 380 30.74 22.37 -25.40
CA SER A 380 32.11 22.82 -25.16
C SER A 380 33.08 22.57 -26.32
N ILE A 381 32.70 21.77 -27.32
CA ILE A 381 33.55 21.45 -28.48
C ILE A 381 33.94 22.72 -29.22
N ARG A 382 35.21 22.84 -29.58
CA ARG A 382 35.73 24.00 -30.36
C ARG A 382 35.42 23.83 -31.85
N PRO A 383 35.01 24.89 -32.59
CA PRO A 383 34.67 24.79 -34.02
C PRO A 383 35.79 24.18 -34.86
N ILE A 384 37.03 24.59 -34.59
CA ILE A 384 38.21 24.11 -35.31
C ILE A 384 38.43 22.60 -35.14
N GLU A 385 38.24 22.08 -33.91
CA GLU A 385 38.37 20.66 -33.59
C GLU A 385 37.22 19.85 -34.23
N ALA A 386 36.01 20.42 -34.20
CA ALA A 386 34.80 19.76 -34.74
C ALA A 386 34.85 19.64 -36.28
N LEU A 387 35.43 20.60 -37.00
CA LEU A 387 35.53 20.58 -38.47
C LEU A 387 36.72 19.73 -38.97
N ARG A 388 37.68 19.42 -38.08
CA ARG A 388 38.86 18.58 -38.40
C ARG A 388 38.61 17.10 -38.11
N TYR A 389 37.45 16.77 -37.52
CA TYR A 389 37.07 15.41 -37.23
C TYR A 389 36.61 14.70 -38.51
N GLU A 390 37.38 13.73 -38.96
CA GLU A 390 37.03 12.80 -40.04
C GLU A 390 36.07 11.70 -39.54
#